data_a5b24fef3236ba662e3dd6b92e5a3387
#
_entry.id   a5b24fef3236ba662e3dd6b92e5a3387
#
_cell.length_a   1.000
_cell.length_b   1.000
_cell.length_c   1.000
_cell.angle_alpha   90.00
_cell.angle_beta   90.00
_cell.angle_gamma   90.00
#
_symmetry.space_group_name_H-M   'P 1'
#
loop_
_entity.id
_entity.type
_entity.pdbx_description
1 polymer ?
#
loop_
_entity_poly.entity_id
_entity_poly.type
_entity_poly.pdbx_seq_one_letter_code
_entity_poly.pdbx_strand_id
1 'polypeptide(L)'
;MYVAVKGGEAAIDNAHRLLAEARRGDPDVPELTVAQIREQMALLVDRVMAEGSLYDPDLAALALKQARGDVVEAVFLVRAYRTTLPRFGASIPVDTGAMAVARRVSATFKDLPGGQVLGPTFDYTHRLIDFALAAEGATEPAAETEPRDDASTCPRVTDLLAQDGLIEPSPPDDGAPAGDLTREPVDYPADRALRLQALARGDEGFVLGLGYSTQRGYGRTHPFVGEIRVGDVAVEFVPEELGFPVPLGRIRLTECQMVNQFKGSGTAPPQFTRGYGLTFGQSERKAMAMALVDRALRAEELGEPVVSPAQDQEFVLAHCDSLQATGFVEHLKLPHYVDFQAELELVRRLRAEFEQTRDRAEMQKAAE
;
A
#
# COMPACT_ATOMS: atom_id res chain seq x y z
N MET A 1 -12.16 15.92 20.17
CA MET A 1 -13.12 16.96 20.59
C MET A 1 -14.40 16.27 21.04
N TYR A 2 -14.70 16.28 22.33
CA TYR A 2 -15.94 15.68 22.85
C TYR A 2 -17.06 16.74 22.75
N VAL A 3 -17.99 16.54 21.85
CA VAL A 3 -19.23 17.32 21.86
C VAL A 3 -20.22 16.54 22.68
N ALA A 4 -20.58 17.06 23.88
CA ALA A 4 -21.62 16.49 24.70
C ALA A 4 -22.99 16.71 24.02
N VAL A 5 -23.50 15.66 23.39
CA VAL A 5 -24.83 15.66 22.79
C VAL A 5 -25.84 15.26 23.88
N LYS A 6 -26.71 16.14 24.27
CA LYS A 6 -27.80 15.87 25.25
C LYS A 6 -28.66 14.71 24.74
N GLY A 7 -28.73 13.59 25.47
CA GLY A 7 -29.44 12.37 25.07
C GLY A 7 -28.64 11.46 24.15
N GLY A 8 -27.35 11.75 23.91
CA GLY A 8 -26.51 11.03 22.94
C GLY A 8 -26.10 9.62 23.37
N GLU A 9 -25.97 9.34 24.67
CA GLU A 9 -25.56 8.02 25.17
C GLU A 9 -26.50 6.90 24.68
N ALA A 10 -27.79 7.07 24.86
CA ALA A 10 -28.75 6.08 24.39
C ALA A 10 -28.77 5.93 22.87
N ALA A 11 -28.51 7.01 22.12
CA ALA A 11 -28.41 6.97 20.68
C ALA A 11 -27.13 6.23 20.24
N ILE A 12 -26.01 6.44 20.92
CA ILE A 12 -24.73 5.75 20.68
C ILE A 12 -24.88 4.25 20.97
N ASP A 13 -25.46 3.88 22.10
CA ASP A 13 -25.71 2.48 22.46
C ASP A 13 -26.62 1.77 21.45
N ASN A 14 -27.66 2.48 20.98
CA ASN A 14 -28.51 1.96 19.91
C ASN A 14 -27.75 1.80 18.60
N ALA A 15 -26.87 2.74 18.24
CA ALA A 15 -26.04 2.64 17.04
C ALA A 15 -25.09 1.42 17.11
N HIS A 16 -24.49 1.14 18.29
CA HIS A 16 -23.65 -0.03 18.50
C HIS A 16 -24.45 -1.34 18.31
N ARG A 17 -25.68 -1.41 18.82
CA ARG A 17 -26.56 -2.57 18.65
C ARG A 17 -26.91 -2.78 17.18
N LEU A 18 -27.33 -1.72 16.48
CA LEU A 18 -27.63 -1.75 15.05
C LEU A 18 -26.40 -2.15 14.21
N LEU A 19 -25.22 -1.69 14.60
CA LEU A 19 -23.97 -2.11 13.94
C LEU A 19 -23.72 -3.62 14.12
N ALA A 20 -23.95 -4.15 15.32
CA ALA A 20 -23.80 -5.57 15.60
C ALA A 20 -24.80 -6.44 14.81
N GLU A 21 -26.06 -6.00 14.73
CA GLU A 21 -27.09 -6.63 13.92
C GLU A 21 -26.73 -6.59 12.43
N ALA A 22 -26.32 -5.43 11.94
CA ALA A 22 -25.91 -5.26 10.54
C ALA A 22 -24.66 -6.07 10.18
N ARG A 23 -23.74 -6.29 11.13
CA ARG A 23 -22.58 -7.17 10.96
C ARG A 23 -22.99 -8.64 10.89
N ARG A 24 -23.94 -9.05 11.72
CA ARG A 24 -24.45 -10.43 11.71
C ARG A 24 -25.20 -10.71 10.40
N GLY A 25 -25.93 -9.74 9.88
CA GLY A 25 -26.79 -9.92 8.70
C GLY A 25 -27.97 -10.85 8.98
N ASP A 26 -28.48 -11.48 7.92
CA ASP A 26 -29.61 -12.41 8.02
C ASP A 26 -29.23 -13.62 8.91
N PRO A 27 -29.96 -13.88 10.00
CA PRO A 27 -29.70 -15.01 10.90
C PRO A 27 -29.89 -16.39 10.25
N ASP A 28 -30.64 -16.47 9.15
CA ASP A 28 -30.84 -17.72 8.39
C ASP A 28 -29.63 -18.07 7.52
N VAL A 29 -28.74 -17.11 7.28
CA VAL A 29 -27.46 -17.32 6.57
C VAL A 29 -26.39 -17.66 7.61
N PRO A 30 -25.60 -18.75 7.41
CA PRO A 30 -24.50 -19.08 8.29
C PRO A 30 -23.48 -17.93 8.43
N GLU A 31 -23.05 -17.67 9.66
CA GLU A 31 -22.07 -16.61 9.92
C GLU A 31 -20.69 -17.00 9.35
N LEU A 32 -20.04 -16.07 8.67
CA LEU A 32 -18.68 -16.23 8.17
C LEU A 32 -17.70 -16.41 9.34
N THR A 33 -16.91 -17.46 9.30
CA THR A 33 -15.85 -17.70 10.28
C THR A 33 -14.56 -16.95 9.93
N VAL A 34 -13.73 -16.65 10.91
CA VAL A 34 -12.39 -16.05 10.69
C VAL A 34 -11.54 -16.93 9.78
N ALA A 35 -11.60 -18.26 9.96
CA ALA A 35 -10.86 -19.19 9.12
C ALA A 35 -11.30 -19.15 7.65
N GLN A 36 -12.60 -19.02 7.37
CA GLN A 36 -13.08 -18.86 5.98
C GLN A 36 -12.58 -17.57 5.35
N ILE A 37 -12.58 -16.46 6.08
CA ILE A 37 -12.04 -15.19 5.58
C ILE A 37 -10.54 -15.34 5.32
N ARG A 38 -9.79 -15.90 6.25
CA ARG A 38 -8.34 -16.11 6.11
C ARG A 38 -8.00 -16.92 4.87
N GLU A 39 -8.69 -18.04 4.64
CA GLU A 39 -8.35 -18.96 3.55
C GLU A 39 -8.93 -18.53 2.18
N GLN A 40 -10.16 -18.01 2.16
CA GLN A 40 -10.88 -17.77 0.91
C GLN A 40 -10.80 -16.31 0.45
N MET A 41 -10.40 -15.37 1.34
CA MET A 41 -10.18 -13.96 1.02
C MET A 41 -8.72 -13.54 1.28
N ALA A 42 -7.78 -14.44 1.01
CA ALA A 42 -6.37 -14.29 1.36
C ALA A 42 -5.76 -12.97 0.80
N LEU A 43 -6.10 -12.57 -0.43
CA LEU A 43 -5.59 -11.32 -1.01
C LEU A 43 -6.08 -10.06 -0.27
N LEU A 44 -7.28 -10.13 0.31
CA LEU A 44 -7.83 -9.05 1.12
C LEU A 44 -7.17 -9.01 2.50
N VAL A 45 -6.92 -10.18 3.10
CA VAL A 45 -6.16 -10.34 4.34
C VAL A 45 -4.73 -9.78 4.17
N ASP A 46 -4.07 -10.12 3.08
CA ASP A 46 -2.73 -9.64 2.74
C ASP A 46 -2.68 -8.10 2.63
N ARG A 47 -3.69 -7.49 2.01
CA ARG A 47 -3.82 -6.04 1.92
C ARG A 47 -3.96 -5.41 3.31
N VAL A 48 -4.82 -5.95 4.17
CA VAL A 48 -5.00 -5.43 5.53
C VAL A 48 -3.72 -5.56 6.35
N MET A 49 -2.98 -6.67 6.23
CA MET A 49 -1.67 -6.83 6.88
C MET A 49 -0.66 -5.77 6.40
N ALA A 50 -0.58 -5.55 5.09
CA ALA A 50 0.38 -4.62 4.50
C ALA A 50 0.09 -3.17 4.92
N GLU A 51 -1.15 -2.71 4.75
CA GLU A 51 -1.56 -1.35 5.11
C GLU A 51 -1.65 -1.16 6.64
N GLY A 52 -1.95 -2.23 7.38
CA GLY A 52 -1.97 -2.28 8.84
C GLY A 52 -0.59 -2.34 9.49
N SER A 53 0.46 -2.63 8.72
CA SER A 53 1.84 -2.83 9.22
C SER A 53 1.95 -3.89 10.32
N LEU A 54 1.18 -4.98 10.19
CA LEU A 54 1.19 -6.10 11.10
C LEU A 54 0.98 -7.40 10.32
N TYR A 55 1.97 -8.28 10.34
CA TYR A 55 1.86 -9.60 9.72
C TYR A 55 1.21 -10.59 10.68
N ASP A 56 -0.10 -10.67 10.62
CA ASP A 56 -0.90 -11.65 11.35
C ASP A 56 -2.20 -11.92 10.57
N PRO A 57 -2.27 -13.03 9.82
CA PRO A 57 -3.44 -13.36 9.00
C PRO A 57 -4.73 -13.56 9.79
N ASP A 58 -4.64 -14.09 11.01
CA ASP A 58 -5.82 -14.32 11.85
C ASP A 58 -6.38 -13.00 12.39
N LEU A 59 -5.52 -12.10 12.84
CA LEU A 59 -5.94 -10.77 13.28
C LEU A 59 -6.48 -9.93 12.12
N ALA A 60 -5.86 -10.00 10.95
CA ALA A 60 -6.36 -9.30 9.76
C ALA A 60 -7.74 -9.82 9.33
N ALA A 61 -7.94 -11.15 9.33
CA ALA A 61 -9.23 -11.76 9.04
C ALA A 61 -10.30 -11.40 10.09
N LEU A 62 -9.93 -11.37 11.37
CA LEU A 62 -10.82 -10.93 12.44
C LEU A 62 -11.22 -9.45 12.30
N ALA A 63 -10.26 -8.58 11.97
CA ALA A 63 -10.52 -7.17 11.70
C ALA A 63 -11.47 -6.97 10.52
N LEU A 64 -11.28 -7.70 9.41
CA LEU A 64 -12.20 -7.70 8.27
C LEU A 64 -13.61 -8.13 8.66
N LYS A 65 -13.74 -9.19 9.46
CA LYS A 65 -15.04 -9.62 9.99
C LYS A 65 -15.69 -8.53 10.83
N GLN A 66 -14.94 -7.93 11.75
CA GLN A 66 -15.44 -6.85 12.61
C GLN A 66 -15.84 -5.62 11.80
N ALA A 67 -15.07 -5.26 10.79
CA ALA A 67 -15.28 -4.12 9.90
C ALA A 67 -16.35 -4.39 8.82
N ARG A 68 -17.01 -5.55 8.78
CA ARG A 68 -18.01 -5.91 7.76
C ARG A 68 -17.44 -5.91 6.33
N GLY A 69 -16.14 -6.17 6.18
CA GLY A 69 -15.44 -6.15 4.89
C GLY A 69 -14.94 -4.77 4.45
N ASP A 70 -15.13 -3.72 5.25
CA ASP A 70 -14.51 -2.41 5.01
C ASP A 70 -13.00 -2.50 5.30
N VAL A 71 -12.20 -2.33 4.24
CA VAL A 71 -10.74 -2.48 4.31
C VAL A 71 -10.10 -1.38 5.13
N VAL A 72 -10.58 -0.14 5.00
CA VAL A 72 -10.00 1.01 5.72
C VAL A 72 -10.25 0.88 7.21
N GLU A 73 -11.48 0.50 7.60
CA GLU A 73 -11.81 0.23 9.00
C GLU A 73 -11.02 -0.97 9.55
N ALA A 74 -10.85 -2.03 8.77
CA ALA A 74 -10.03 -3.19 9.18
C ALA A 74 -8.56 -2.78 9.40
N VAL A 75 -7.99 -1.96 8.53
CA VAL A 75 -6.63 -1.41 8.69
C VAL A 75 -6.54 -0.54 9.94
N PHE A 76 -7.57 0.28 10.23
CA PHE A 76 -7.63 1.07 11.45
C PHE A 76 -7.59 0.18 12.70
N LEU A 77 -8.41 -0.87 12.74
CA LEU A 77 -8.46 -1.81 13.86
C LEU A 77 -7.11 -2.51 14.09
N VAL A 78 -6.46 -2.96 13.01
CA VAL A 78 -5.15 -3.62 13.07
C VAL A 78 -4.08 -2.64 13.57
N ARG A 79 -4.05 -1.40 13.07
CA ARG A 79 -3.09 -0.38 13.55
C ARG A 79 -3.34 -0.01 15.00
N ALA A 80 -4.61 0.17 15.42
CA ALA A 80 -4.95 0.43 16.79
C ALA A 80 -4.52 -0.70 17.72
N TYR A 81 -4.80 -1.95 17.34
CA TYR A 81 -4.35 -3.12 18.10
C TYR A 81 -2.82 -3.20 18.19
N ARG A 82 -2.10 -2.97 17.08
CA ARG A 82 -0.65 -2.96 17.05
C ARG A 82 -0.04 -2.00 18.08
N THR A 83 -0.66 -0.86 18.34
CA THR A 83 -0.16 0.09 19.35
C THR A 83 -0.27 -0.42 20.79
N THR A 84 -1.07 -1.44 21.03
CA THR A 84 -1.21 -2.08 22.36
C THR A 84 -0.14 -3.15 22.60
N LEU A 85 0.58 -3.58 21.56
CA LEU A 85 1.60 -4.61 21.67
C LEU A 85 2.93 -4.01 22.13
N PRO A 86 3.63 -4.62 23.10
CA PRO A 86 4.98 -4.22 23.42
C PRO A 86 5.91 -4.55 22.26
N ARG A 87 6.85 -3.65 21.94
CA ARG A 87 7.90 -3.95 20.99
C ARG A 87 8.96 -4.80 21.66
N PHE A 88 9.16 -6.01 21.15
CA PHE A 88 10.15 -6.94 21.68
C PHE A 88 11.55 -6.66 21.12
N GLY A 89 11.64 -6.27 19.84
CA GLY A 89 12.89 -5.96 19.18
C GLY A 89 12.70 -5.65 17.70
N ALA A 90 13.79 -5.65 16.95
CA ALA A 90 13.81 -5.57 15.51
C ALA A 90 14.43 -6.85 14.95
N SER A 91 13.83 -7.43 13.90
CA SER A 91 14.44 -8.53 13.17
C SER A 91 15.73 -8.06 12.48
N ILE A 92 16.62 -8.99 12.20
CA ILE A 92 17.66 -8.71 11.22
C ILE A 92 17.02 -8.52 9.83
N PRO A 93 17.70 -7.82 8.90
CA PRO A 93 17.19 -7.66 7.55
C PRO A 93 16.86 -9.02 6.91
N VAL A 94 15.67 -9.15 6.32
CA VAL A 94 15.26 -10.39 5.63
C VAL A 94 16.01 -10.53 4.31
N ASP A 95 16.48 -11.73 4.01
CA ASP A 95 17.11 -12.04 2.71
C ASP A 95 16.05 -12.48 1.70
N THR A 96 15.60 -11.56 0.86
CA THR A 96 14.68 -11.88 -0.23
C THR A 96 15.36 -12.65 -1.39
N GLY A 97 16.70 -12.72 -1.40
CA GLY A 97 17.44 -13.60 -2.31
C GLY A 97 17.23 -15.08 -2.00
N ALA A 98 17.06 -15.42 -0.71
CA ALA A 98 16.76 -16.76 -0.21
C ALA A 98 15.25 -17.08 -0.13
N MET A 99 14.40 -16.29 -0.80
CA MET A 99 12.95 -16.51 -0.84
C MET A 99 12.60 -17.90 -1.40
N ALA A 100 11.76 -18.65 -0.68
CA ALA A 100 11.10 -19.85 -1.22
C ALA A 100 10.01 -19.38 -2.20
N VAL A 101 10.34 -19.35 -3.48
CA VAL A 101 9.55 -18.70 -4.52
C VAL A 101 8.33 -19.53 -4.89
N ALA A 102 7.13 -18.99 -4.67
CA ALA A 102 5.86 -19.58 -5.13
C ALA A 102 5.44 -19.04 -6.51
N ARG A 103 5.83 -17.80 -6.85
CA ARG A 103 5.61 -17.18 -8.15
C ARG A 103 6.82 -16.33 -8.51
N ARG A 104 7.23 -16.38 -9.79
CA ARG A 104 8.31 -15.55 -10.34
C ARG A 104 8.06 -15.23 -11.79
N VAL A 105 8.03 -13.94 -12.14
CA VAL A 105 7.81 -13.43 -13.49
C VAL A 105 8.79 -12.32 -13.79
N SER A 106 9.32 -12.30 -15.02
CA SER A 106 10.13 -11.23 -15.56
C SER A 106 9.67 -10.86 -16.97
N ALA A 107 9.73 -9.57 -17.28
CA ALA A 107 9.43 -9.04 -18.61
C ALA A 107 10.70 -8.70 -19.41
N THR A 108 11.91 -8.86 -18.83
CA THR A 108 13.16 -8.39 -19.44
C THR A 108 13.92 -9.46 -20.22
N PHE A 109 13.84 -10.72 -19.79
CA PHE A 109 14.51 -11.83 -20.45
C PHE A 109 13.55 -12.98 -20.71
N LYS A 110 13.67 -13.58 -21.90
CA LYS A 110 12.88 -14.76 -22.27
C LYS A 110 13.31 -15.99 -21.46
N ASP A 111 14.62 -16.21 -21.42
CA ASP A 111 15.23 -17.37 -20.77
C ASP A 111 15.93 -16.90 -19.48
N LEU A 112 15.31 -17.19 -18.35
CA LEU A 112 15.81 -16.83 -17.02
C LEU A 112 16.49 -18.02 -16.35
N PRO A 113 17.68 -17.82 -15.76
CA PRO A 113 18.22 -18.83 -14.84
C PRO A 113 17.24 -19.10 -13.70
N GLY A 114 16.91 -20.37 -13.44
CA GLY A 114 15.87 -20.78 -12.52
C GLY A 114 14.43 -20.70 -13.06
N GLY A 115 14.23 -20.20 -14.29
CA GLY A 115 12.95 -20.16 -14.98
C GLY A 115 11.95 -19.14 -14.44
N GLN A 116 10.80 -19.09 -15.09
CA GLN A 116 9.61 -18.39 -14.61
C GLN A 116 8.68 -19.39 -13.90
N VAL A 117 7.95 -18.92 -12.88
CA VAL A 117 7.01 -19.71 -12.09
C VAL A 117 5.71 -18.96 -12.06
N LEU A 118 4.69 -19.47 -12.74
CA LEU A 118 3.41 -18.77 -12.86
C LEU A 118 2.68 -18.68 -11.50
N GLY A 119 2.63 -19.76 -10.74
CA GLY A 119 1.87 -19.80 -9.50
C GLY A 119 0.38 -19.50 -9.70
N PRO A 120 -0.40 -19.31 -8.63
CA PRO A 120 -1.78 -18.86 -8.74
C PRO A 120 -1.84 -17.40 -9.19
N THR A 121 -2.53 -17.15 -10.33
CA THR A 121 -2.62 -15.83 -10.95
C THR A 121 -3.89 -15.65 -11.75
N PHE A 122 -4.37 -14.40 -11.82
CA PHE A 122 -5.46 -14.02 -12.73
C PHE A 122 -4.98 -13.67 -14.15
N ASP A 123 -3.68 -13.61 -14.41
CA ASP A 123 -3.12 -13.06 -15.66
C ASP A 123 -3.60 -13.79 -16.91
N TYR A 124 -3.82 -15.09 -16.80
CA TYR A 124 -4.25 -15.94 -17.93
C TYR A 124 -5.73 -16.34 -17.87
N THR A 125 -6.50 -15.76 -16.95
CA THR A 125 -7.95 -15.99 -16.89
C THR A 125 -8.66 -15.11 -17.92
N HIS A 126 -9.81 -15.56 -18.38
CA HIS A 126 -10.65 -14.78 -19.32
C HIS A 126 -11.29 -13.54 -18.69
N ARG A 127 -11.18 -13.34 -17.37
CA ARG A 127 -11.82 -12.25 -16.61
C ARG A 127 -13.36 -12.22 -16.78
N LEU A 128 -13.96 -13.38 -16.97
CA LEU A 128 -15.41 -13.58 -17.00
C LEU A 128 -15.88 -14.04 -15.61
N ILE A 129 -17.14 -13.68 -15.29
CA ILE A 129 -17.78 -14.17 -14.07
C ILE A 129 -18.03 -15.66 -14.24
N ASP A 130 -17.57 -16.46 -13.30
CA ASP A 130 -17.81 -17.90 -13.25
C ASP A 130 -19.09 -18.17 -12.43
N PHE A 131 -20.17 -18.42 -13.14
CA PHE A 131 -21.46 -18.72 -12.51
C PHE A 131 -21.51 -20.11 -11.85
N ALA A 132 -20.56 -21.00 -12.14
CA ALA A 132 -20.46 -22.28 -11.45
C ALA A 132 -20.14 -22.13 -9.97
N LEU A 133 -19.44 -21.06 -9.58
CA LEU A 133 -19.16 -20.74 -8.19
C LEU A 133 -20.40 -20.38 -7.36
N ALA A 134 -21.55 -20.13 -8.00
CA ALA A 134 -22.82 -19.92 -7.32
C ALA A 134 -23.52 -21.25 -6.95
N ALA A 135 -23.04 -22.39 -7.45
CA ALA A 135 -23.60 -23.69 -7.13
C ALA A 135 -23.13 -24.15 -5.76
N GLU A 136 -24.07 -24.48 -4.86
CA GLU A 136 -23.76 -25.04 -3.55
C GLU A 136 -23.21 -26.48 -3.67
N GLY A 137 -22.14 -26.76 -2.93
CA GLY A 137 -21.59 -28.10 -2.77
C GLY A 137 -20.64 -28.58 -3.88
N ALA A 138 -20.31 -27.76 -4.87
CA ALA A 138 -19.31 -28.12 -5.86
C ALA A 138 -17.89 -27.81 -5.33
N THR A 139 -17.18 -28.78 -4.83
CA THR A 139 -15.74 -28.73 -4.63
C THR A 139 -15.07 -29.35 -5.84
N GLU A 140 -14.41 -28.52 -6.66
CA GLU A 140 -13.45 -29.06 -7.62
C GLU A 140 -12.30 -29.73 -6.84
N PRO A 141 -11.86 -30.93 -7.25
CA PRO A 141 -10.69 -31.54 -6.65
C PRO A 141 -9.48 -30.63 -6.86
N ALA A 142 -8.66 -30.46 -5.81
CA ALA A 142 -7.42 -29.73 -5.93
C ALA A 142 -6.56 -30.35 -7.04
N ALA A 143 -6.08 -29.52 -7.97
CA ALA A 143 -5.16 -29.96 -9.00
C ALA A 143 -3.91 -30.56 -8.34
N GLU A 144 -3.50 -31.74 -8.79
CA GLU A 144 -2.21 -32.30 -8.37
C GLU A 144 -1.11 -31.37 -8.89
N THR A 145 -0.39 -30.74 -7.96
CA THR A 145 0.80 -29.94 -8.28
C THR A 145 2.02 -30.82 -8.19
N GLU A 146 2.80 -30.90 -9.26
CA GLU A 146 4.11 -31.57 -9.18
C GLU A 146 4.99 -30.85 -8.14
N PRO A 147 5.67 -31.61 -7.26
CA PRO A 147 6.61 -31.01 -6.31
C PRO A 147 7.69 -30.25 -7.07
N ARG A 148 7.89 -28.98 -6.71
CA ARG A 148 9.01 -28.20 -7.24
C ARG A 148 10.28 -28.61 -6.52
N ASP A 149 11.35 -28.80 -7.27
CA ASP A 149 12.70 -28.94 -6.71
C ASP A 149 13.11 -27.56 -6.12
N ASP A 150 13.02 -27.41 -4.81
CA ASP A 150 13.34 -26.19 -4.06
C ASP A 150 14.85 -25.84 -4.13
N ALA A 151 15.69 -26.70 -4.68
CA ALA A 151 17.13 -26.52 -4.77
C ALA A 151 17.59 -25.62 -5.95
N SER A 152 16.67 -25.18 -6.81
CA SER A 152 17.05 -24.28 -7.91
C SER A 152 17.32 -22.88 -7.38
N THR A 153 18.58 -22.45 -7.42
CA THR A 153 18.93 -21.05 -7.17
C THR A 153 18.31 -20.16 -8.26
N CYS A 154 17.53 -19.18 -7.83
CA CYS A 154 16.93 -18.19 -8.71
C CYS A 154 17.71 -16.86 -8.59
N PRO A 155 18.81 -16.67 -9.35
CA PRO A 155 19.56 -15.41 -9.31
C PRO A 155 18.64 -14.27 -9.73
N ARG A 156 18.87 -13.08 -9.18
CA ARG A 156 18.06 -11.91 -9.49
C ARG A 156 18.34 -11.43 -10.90
N VAL A 157 17.29 -11.01 -11.58
CA VAL A 157 17.41 -10.44 -12.94
C VAL A 157 18.28 -9.19 -12.96
N THR A 158 18.18 -8.37 -11.92
CA THR A 158 19.02 -7.17 -11.78
C THR A 158 20.51 -7.49 -11.64
N ASP A 159 20.86 -8.67 -11.12
CA ASP A 159 22.27 -9.09 -11.04
C ASP A 159 22.85 -9.41 -12.43
N LEU A 160 22.03 -9.92 -13.36
CA LEU A 160 22.46 -10.13 -14.75
C LEU A 160 22.79 -8.79 -15.42
N LEU A 161 21.93 -7.77 -15.22
CA LEU A 161 22.20 -6.42 -15.74
C LEU A 161 23.41 -5.76 -15.06
N ALA A 162 23.63 -6.05 -13.78
CA ALA A 162 24.78 -5.54 -13.04
C ALA A 162 26.11 -6.14 -13.53
N GLN A 163 26.12 -7.42 -13.93
CA GLN A 163 27.30 -8.07 -14.51
C GLN A 163 27.74 -7.39 -15.81
N ASP A 164 26.78 -6.88 -16.59
CA ASP A 164 27.06 -6.16 -17.84
C ASP A 164 27.37 -4.66 -17.59
N GLY A 165 27.32 -4.18 -16.33
CA GLY A 165 27.53 -2.79 -15.99
C GLY A 165 26.44 -1.84 -16.51
N LEU A 166 25.27 -2.37 -16.85
CA LEU A 166 24.18 -1.62 -17.49
C LEU A 166 23.15 -1.03 -16.52
N ILE A 167 23.18 -1.44 -15.26
CA ILE A 167 22.26 -0.95 -14.22
C ILE A 167 23.02 -0.21 -13.14
N GLU A 168 22.39 0.83 -12.59
CA GLU A 168 22.97 1.54 -11.44
C GLU A 168 23.37 0.57 -10.30
N PRO A 169 24.48 0.81 -9.63
CA PRO A 169 24.89 -0.02 -8.51
C PRO A 169 23.89 0.09 -7.36
N SER A 170 23.75 -0.97 -6.57
CA SER A 170 23.07 -0.86 -5.28
C SER A 170 23.95 -0.06 -4.34
N PRO A 171 23.39 0.92 -3.58
CA PRO A 171 24.16 1.58 -2.55
C PRO A 171 24.66 0.55 -1.52
N PRO A 172 25.87 0.72 -1.00
CA PRO A 172 26.36 -0.14 0.09
C PRO A 172 25.46 0.03 1.32
N ASP A 173 25.32 -1.05 2.08
CA ASP A 173 24.71 -0.99 3.40
C ASP A 173 25.69 -0.26 4.34
N ASP A 174 25.27 0.84 4.92
CA ASP A 174 26.05 1.61 5.89
C ASP A 174 25.85 1.12 7.35
N GLY A 175 24.97 0.11 7.52
CA GLY A 175 24.63 -0.44 8.84
C GLY A 175 23.77 0.49 9.71
N ALA A 176 23.34 1.63 9.19
CA ALA A 176 22.46 2.52 9.92
C ALA A 176 21.06 1.89 10.09
N PRO A 177 20.44 1.98 11.29
CA PRO A 177 19.08 1.50 11.48
C PRO A 177 18.11 2.33 10.63
N ALA A 178 17.21 1.68 9.93
CA ALA A 178 16.14 2.36 9.22
C ALA A 178 15.22 3.08 10.21
N GLY A 179 14.75 4.29 9.84
CA GLY A 179 13.69 4.99 10.58
C GLY A 179 12.41 4.18 10.67
N ASP A 180 11.52 4.54 11.59
CA ASP A 180 10.27 3.80 11.84
C ASP A 180 9.06 4.75 11.83
N LEU A 181 8.34 4.79 10.71
CA LEU A 181 7.11 5.58 10.54
C LEU A 181 6.00 5.28 11.55
N THR A 182 6.10 4.18 12.26
CA THR A 182 5.12 3.82 13.29
C THR A 182 5.37 4.51 14.62
N ARG A 183 6.50 5.19 14.77
CA ARG A 183 6.97 5.82 16.00
C ARG A 183 7.36 7.28 15.84
N GLU A 184 7.87 7.64 14.68
CA GLU A 184 8.43 8.96 14.41
C GLU A 184 7.68 9.58 13.20
N PRO A 185 7.37 10.87 13.24
CA PRO A 185 6.81 11.59 12.11
C PRO A 185 7.83 11.62 10.97
N VAL A 186 7.32 11.77 9.75
CA VAL A 186 8.18 11.94 8.57
C VAL A 186 8.67 13.36 8.49
N ASP A 187 9.99 13.54 8.48
CA ASP A 187 10.62 14.80 8.10
C ASP A 187 11.01 14.78 6.63
N TYR A 188 10.91 15.92 5.95
CA TYR A 188 11.23 16.05 4.53
C TYR A 188 12.57 16.81 4.35
N PRO A 189 13.45 16.35 3.44
CA PRO A 189 13.31 15.15 2.60
C PRO A 189 13.50 13.86 3.39
N ALA A 190 12.61 12.88 3.21
CA ALA A 190 12.71 11.58 3.86
C ALA A 190 13.74 10.70 3.15
N ASP A 191 14.43 9.87 3.91
CA ASP A 191 15.31 8.86 3.33
C ASP A 191 14.52 7.80 2.55
N ARG A 192 15.22 7.01 1.74
CA ARG A 192 14.55 6.00 0.88
C ARG A 192 13.88 4.90 1.70
N ALA A 193 14.42 4.53 2.85
CA ALA A 193 13.83 3.50 3.70
C ALA A 193 12.47 3.96 4.24
N LEU A 194 12.36 5.21 4.69
CA LEU A 194 11.10 5.81 5.12
C LEU A 194 10.11 5.97 3.97
N ARG A 195 10.58 6.40 2.77
CA ARG A 195 9.72 6.45 1.57
C ARG A 195 9.12 5.09 1.24
N LEU A 196 9.92 4.03 1.23
CA LEU A 196 9.46 2.67 0.96
C LEU A 196 8.50 2.16 2.03
N GLN A 197 8.73 2.47 3.32
CA GLN A 197 7.79 2.15 4.41
C GLN A 197 6.45 2.86 4.21
N ALA A 198 6.45 4.15 3.87
CA ALA A 198 5.23 4.92 3.63
C ALA A 198 4.43 4.33 2.46
N LEU A 199 5.09 3.99 1.34
CA LEU A 199 4.44 3.35 0.21
C LEU A 199 3.89 1.96 0.55
N ALA A 200 4.62 1.15 1.33
CA ALA A 200 4.15 -0.16 1.78
C ALA A 200 2.90 -0.07 2.67
N ARG A 201 2.81 0.96 3.51
CA ARG A 201 1.63 1.27 4.33
C ARG A 201 0.53 2.00 3.58
N GLY A 202 0.86 2.60 2.44
CA GLY A 202 -0.05 3.39 1.64
C GLY A 202 -1.23 2.60 1.11
N ASP A 203 -2.33 3.29 0.84
CA ASP A 203 -3.50 2.73 0.17
C ASP A 203 -3.13 2.16 -1.20
N GLU A 204 -3.47 0.89 -1.44
CA GLU A 204 -3.13 0.22 -2.69
C GLU A 204 -3.67 0.97 -3.92
N GLY A 205 -4.91 1.48 -3.84
CA GLY A 205 -5.55 2.18 -4.94
C GLY A 205 -4.90 3.52 -5.24
N PHE A 206 -4.52 4.28 -4.21
CA PHE A 206 -3.81 5.54 -4.37
C PHE A 206 -2.41 5.35 -4.97
N VAL A 207 -1.64 4.41 -4.41
CA VAL A 207 -0.29 4.09 -4.92
C VAL A 207 -0.37 3.57 -6.35
N LEU A 208 -1.38 2.73 -6.69
CA LEU A 208 -1.63 2.26 -8.05
C LEU A 208 -1.94 3.42 -9.00
N GLY A 209 -2.78 4.37 -8.59
CA GLY A 209 -3.10 5.56 -9.37
C GLY A 209 -1.89 6.43 -9.64
N LEU A 210 -1.01 6.62 -8.66
CA LEU A 210 0.26 7.33 -8.83
C LEU A 210 1.20 6.57 -9.77
N GLY A 211 1.39 5.27 -9.57
CA GLY A 211 2.18 4.42 -10.46
C GLY A 211 1.69 4.47 -11.90
N TYR A 212 0.37 4.41 -12.11
CA TYR A 212 -0.25 4.59 -13.41
C TYR A 212 0.06 5.96 -14.02
N SER A 213 -0.02 7.03 -13.22
CA SER A 213 0.27 8.39 -13.71
C SER A 213 1.72 8.53 -14.17
N THR A 214 2.70 7.90 -13.52
CA THR A 214 4.10 7.92 -13.95
C THR A 214 4.27 7.28 -15.32
N GLN A 215 3.58 6.19 -15.58
CA GLN A 215 3.69 5.43 -16.81
C GLN A 215 2.95 6.11 -17.97
N ARG A 216 1.74 6.64 -17.73
CA ARG A 216 0.89 7.18 -18.78
C ARG A 216 1.13 8.65 -19.09
N GLY A 217 1.38 9.48 -18.08
CA GLY A 217 1.32 10.94 -18.22
C GLY A 217 2.65 11.58 -18.61
N TYR A 218 3.72 11.27 -17.94
CA TYR A 218 4.99 11.97 -18.05
C TYR A 218 6.23 11.08 -18.03
N GLY A 219 6.03 9.77 -17.80
CA GLY A 219 7.10 8.81 -18.01
C GLY A 219 7.54 8.83 -19.47
N ARG A 220 8.72 9.35 -19.73
CA ARG A 220 9.27 9.45 -21.09
C ARG A 220 9.85 8.12 -21.59
N THR A 221 9.94 7.13 -20.71
CA THR A 221 10.47 5.81 -20.98
C THR A 221 9.50 4.75 -20.44
N HIS A 222 9.34 3.65 -21.16
CA HIS A 222 8.56 2.52 -20.72
C HIS A 222 9.31 1.77 -19.62
N PRO A 223 8.77 1.59 -18.41
CA PRO A 223 9.35 0.75 -17.38
C PRO A 223 9.10 -0.74 -17.69
N PHE A 224 9.98 -1.58 -17.21
CA PHE A 224 9.85 -3.03 -17.34
C PHE A 224 9.92 -3.70 -15.96
N VAL A 225 9.10 -4.70 -15.73
CA VAL A 225 9.26 -5.59 -14.59
C VAL A 225 10.53 -6.39 -14.81
N GLY A 226 11.61 -5.97 -14.17
CA GLY A 226 12.85 -6.73 -14.14
C GLY A 226 12.59 -8.09 -13.52
N GLU A 227 11.97 -8.09 -12.35
CA GLU A 227 11.52 -9.30 -11.68
C GLU A 227 10.40 -8.98 -10.68
N ILE A 228 9.41 -9.84 -10.62
CA ILE A 228 8.45 -9.93 -9.51
C ILE A 228 8.51 -11.32 -8.91
N ARG A 229 8.61 -11.39 -7.58
CA ARG A 229 8.63 -12.62 -6.80
C ARG A 229 7.57 -12.59 -5.73
N VAL A 230 6.89 -13.70 -5.54
CA VAL A 230 6.04 -13.97 -4.38
C VAL A 230 6.53 -15.25 -3.72
N GLY A 231 6.75 -15.22 -2.43
CA GLY A 231 7.23 -16.38 -1.71
C GLY A 231 7.47 -16.12 -0.23
N ASP A 232 7.96 -17.13 0.46
CA ASP A 232 8.17 -17.09 1.89
C ASP A 232 9.64 -16.85 2.22
N VAL A 233 9.91 -15.89 3.12
CA VAL A 233 11.25 -15.57 3.63
C VAL A 233 11.35 -15.87 5.11
N ALA A 234 12.53 -16.28 5.57
CA ALA A 234 12.80 -16.46 6.99
C ALA A 234 12.90 -15.09 7.68
N VAL A 235 12.38 -15.03 8.91
CA VAL A 235 12.54 -13.88 9.82
C VAL A 235 13.35 -14.35 11.00
N GLU A 236 14.44 -13.64 11.28
CA GLU A 236 15.34 -13.96 12.37
C GLU A 236 15.52 -12.74 13.28
N PHE A 237 15.80 -13.02 14.54
CA PHE A 237 16.00 -12.02 15.58
C PHE A 237 17.23 -12.39 16.41
N VAL A 238 17.98 -11.41 16.88
CA VAL A 238 19.10 -11.60 17.79
C VAL A 238 18.69 -11.17 19.18
N PRO A 239 18.31 -12.11 20.08
CA PRO A 239 18.10 -11.79 21.50
C PRO A 239 19.40 -11.31 22.13
N GLU A 240 19.34 -10.27 22.98
CA GLU A 240 20.53 -9.74 23.67
C GLU A 240 21.22 -10.81 24.51
N GLU A 241 20.44 -11.71 25.11
CA GLU A 241 20.93 -12.78 25.99
C GLU A 241 21.69 -13.88 25.23
N LEU A 242 21.39 -14.05 23.94
CA LEU A 242 21.99 -15.12 23.14
C LEU A 242 23.13 -14.60 22.24
N GLY A 243 22.98 -13.38 21.70
CA GLY A 243 23.99 -12.77 20.85
C GLY A 243 24.17 -13.43 19.48
N PHE A 244 23.22 -14.27 19.06
CA PHE A 244 23.19 -14.91 17.74
C PHE A 244 21.76 -14.98 17.18
N PRO A 245 21.57 -15.08 15.84
CA PRO A 245 20.26 -15.11 15.23
C PRO A 245 19.45 -16.35 15.62
N VAL A 246 18.18 -16.12 15.95
CA VAL A 246 17.19 -17.17 16.23
C VAL A 246 16.04 -17.02 15.24
N PRO A 247 15.63 -18.09 14.53
CA PRO A 247 14.51 -18.02 13.60
C PRO A 247 13.20 -17.84 14.35
N LEU A 248 12.42 -16.85 13.96
CA LEU A 248 11.07 -16.58 14.47
C LEU A 248 9.99 -17.28 13.65
N GLY A 249 10.26 -17.53 12.36
CA GLY A 249 9.31 -18.13 11.44
C GLY A 249 9.53 -17.66 10.02
N ARG A 250 8.49 -17.77 9.20
CA ARG A 250 8.50 -17.31 7.80
C ARG A 250 7.33 -16.38 7.56
N ILE A 251 7.53 -15.38 6.71
CA ILE A 251 6.49 -14.48 6.24
C ILE A 251 6.43 -14.50 4.72
N ARG A 252 5.23 -14.37 4.17
CA ARG A 252 5.04 -14.23 2.73
C ARG A 252 5.22 -12.79 2.32
N LEU A 253 6.04 -12.58 1.29
CA LEU A 253 6.31 -11.27 0.71
C LEU A 253 6.09 -11.27 -0.80
N THR A 254 5.72 -10.12 -1.33
CA THR A 254 5.83 -9.80 -2.76
C THR A 254 6.92 -8.76 -2.94
N GLU A 255 7.92 -9.08 -3.77
CA GLU A 255 9.01 -8.20 -4.15
C GLU A 255 8.91 -7.86 -5.63
N CYS A 256 9.02 -6.58 -5.98
CA CYS A 256 9.12 -6.12 -7.37
C CYS A 256 10.37 -5.27 -7.56
N GLN A 257 11.15 -5.61 -8.58
CA GLN A 257 12.24 -4.80 -9.08
C GLN A 257 11.85 -4.28 -10.46
N MET A 258 11.62 -2.99 -10.58
CA MET A 258 11.32 -2.31 -11.84
C MET A 258 12.60 -1.78 -12.45
N VAL A 259 12.71 -1.87 -13.76
CA VAL A 259 13.87 -1.41 -14.52
C VAL A 259 13.41 -0.32 -15.49
N ASN A 260 14.03 0.85 -15.41
CA ASN A 260 13.73 1.99 -16.26
C ASN A 260 14.96 2.44 -17.02
N GLN A 261 14.84 2.65 -18.33
CA GLN A 261 15.88 3.31 -19.10
C GLN A 261 16.09 4.74 -18.57
N PHE A 262 17.33 5.10 -18.36
CA PHE A 262 17.75 6.45 -18.02
C PHE A 262 18.81 6.93 -19.01
N LYS A 263 18.56 8.06 -19.64
CA LYS A 263 19.43 8.62 -20.70
C LYS A 263 20.66 9.36 -20.19
N GLY A 264 20.79 9.42 -18.86
CA GLY A 264 21.80 10.23 -18.20
C GLY A 264 21.31 11.64 -17.88
N SER A 265 22.03 12.29 -16.99
CA SER A 265 21.88 13.70 -16.59
C SER A 265 23.25 14.35 -16.48
N GLY A 266 23.31 15.58 -15.96
CA GLY A 266 24.59 16.22 -15.63
C GLY A 266 25.37 15.53 -14.49
N THR A 267 24.69 14.66 -13.71
CA THR A 267 25.25 14.02 -12.52
C THR A 267 25.40 12.51 -12.63
N ALA A 268 24.69 11.85 -13.57
CA ALA A 268 24.72 10.40 -13.71
C ALA A 268 24.76 9.95 -15.18
N PRO A 269 25.49 8.85 -15.50
CA PRO A 269 25.63 8.34 -16.87
C PRO A 269 24.33 7.69 -17.36
N PRO A 270 24.20 7.46 -18.68
CA PRO A 270 23.16 6.59 -19.24
C PRO A 270 23.24 5.18 -18.68
N GLN A 271 22.15 4.66 -18.15
CA GLN A 271 22.07 3.33 -17.53
C GLN A 271 20.61 2.93 -17.32
N PHE A 272 20.37 1.74 -16.82
CA PHE A 272 19.09 1.40 -16.21
C PHE A 272 19.07 1.86 -14.76
N THR A 273 17.95 2.43 -14.34
CA THR A 273 17.67 2.78 -12.95
C THR A 273 16.65 1.83 -12.36
N ARG A 274 16.67 1.67 -11.05
CA ARG A 274 15.82 0.75 -10.31
C ARG A 274 14.65 1.48 -9.65
N GLY A 275 13.49 0.84 -9.68
CA GLY A 275 12.41 1.08 -8.74
C GLY A 275 12.18 -0.18 -7.92
N TYR A 276 11.81 -0.04 -6.66
CA TYR A 276 11.67 -1.15 -5.73
C TYR A 276 10.32 -1.11 -5.02
N GLY A 277 9.69 -2.28 -4.87
CA GLY A 277 8.49 -2.47 -4.09
C GLY A 277 8.56 -3.76 -3.30
N LEU A 278 8.21 -3.69 -2.02
CA LEU A 278 8.15 -4.83 -1.11
C LEU A 278 6.92 -4.69 -0.20
N THR A 279 6.12 -5.73 -0.13
CA THR A 279 4.89 -5.71 0.67
C THR A 279 4.58 -7.10 1.25
N PHE A 280 3.82 -7.15 2.33
CA PHE A 280 3.34 -8.40 2.90
C PHE A 280 2.37 -9.11 1.96
N GLY A 281 2.39 -10.44 2.01
CA GLY A 281 1.47 -11.29 1.29
C GLY A 281 1.68 -11.33 -0.21
N GLN A 282 0.63 -11.72 -0.95
CA GLN A 282 0.58 -11.70 -2.41
C GLN A 282 -0.12 -10.43 -2.90
N SER A 283 0.67 -9.40 -3.23
CA SER A 283 0.17 -8.09 -3.65
C SER A 283 1.00 -7.51 -4.81
N GLU A 284 0.94 -8.16 -5.97
CA GLU A 284 1.75 -7.79 -7.15
C GLU A 284 1.47 -6.37 -7.65
N ARG A 285 0.18 -5.98 -7.74
CA ARG A 285 -0.20 -4.64 -8.18
C ARG A 285 0.40 -3.56 -7.30
N LYS A 286 0.35 -3.75 -5.98
CA LYS A 286 0.92 -2.82 -5.02
C LYS A 286 2.45 -2.78 -5.13
N ALA A 287 3.11 -3.92 -5.17
CA ALA A 287 4.56 -3.99 -5.29
C ALA A 287 5.07 -3.34 -6.59
N MET A 288 4.40 -3.56 -7.72
CA MET A 288 4.72 -2.90 -8.99
C MET A 288 4.48 -1.39 -8.92
N ALA A 289 3.34 -0.97 -8.36
CA ALA A 289 3.02 0.45 -8.22
C ALA A 289 4.01 1.17 -7.29
N MET A 290 4.38 0.54 -6.17
CA MET A 290 5.45 1.02 -5.30
C MET A 290 6.75 1.21 -6.05
N ALA A 291 7.17 0.23 -6.85
CA ALA A 291 8.41 0.29 -7.62
C ALA A 291 8.40 1.44 -8.65
N LEU A 292 7.26 1.71 -9.28
CA LEU A 292 7.10 2.86 -10.17
C LEU A 292 7.22 4.20 -9.43
N VAL A 293 6.55 4.32 -8.28
CA VAL A 293 6.56 5.55 -7.49
C VAL A 293 7.90 5.75 -6.80
N ASP A 294 8.54 4.69 -6.27
CA ASP A 294 9.90 4.76 -5.71
C ASP A 294 10.90 5.34 -6.74
N ARG A 295 10.83 4.85 -7.99
CA ARG A 295 11.67 5.43 -9.06
C ARG A 295 11.33 6.88 -9.37
N ALA A 296 10.05 7.24 -9.36
CA ALA A 296 9.61 8.62 -9.60
C ALA A 296 10.09 9.59 -8.52
N LEU A 297 10.04 9.19 -7.25
CA LEU A 297 10.50 9.97 -6.10
C LEU A 297 12.02 10.20 -6.09
N ARG A 298 12.77 9.50 -6.92
CA ARG A 298 14.21 9.66 -7.07
C ARG A 298 14.60 10.67 -8.18
N ALA A 299 13.64 11.43 -8.70
CA ALA A 299 13.88 12.37 -9.79
C ALA A 299 15.02 13.35 -9.46
N GLU A 300 15.01 13.98 -8.30
CA GLU A 300 16.06 14.92 -7.88
C GLU A 300 17.43 14.23 -7.71
N GLU A 301 17.46 13.04 -7.11
CA GLU A 301 18.69 12.23 -6.96
C GLU A 301 19.35 11.93 -8.31
N LEU A 302 18.54 11.76 -9.34
CA LEU A 302 18.98 11.46 -10.71
C LEU A 302 19.18 12.72 -11.57
N GLY A 303 18.97 13.92 -11.03
CA GLY A 303 19.06 15.17 -11.77
C GLY A 303 17.97 15.34 -12.83
N GLU A 304 16.81 14.73 -12.62
CA GLU A 304 15.61 14.89 -13.46
C GLU A 304 14.71 16.00 -12.91
N PRO A 305 13.98 16.75 -13.76
CA PRO A 305 13.05 17.76 -13.29
C PRO A 305 11.83 17.11 -12.60
N VAL A 306 11.39 17.71 -11.50
CA VAL A 306 10.12 17.38 -10.85
C VAL A 306 9.01 18.12 -11.58
N VAL A 307 8.15 17.38 -12.29
CA VAL A 307 7.09 17.93 -13.15
C VAL A 307 5.72 17.34 -12.87
N SER A 308 5.62 16.46 -11.87
CA SER A 308 4.38 15.76 -11.57
C SER A 308 4.23 15.42 -10.09
N PRO A 309 2.99 15.26 -9.61
CA PRO A 309 2.72 14.92 -8.21
C PRO A 309 3.38 13.62 -7.73
N ALA A 310 3.56 12.62 -8.60
CA ALA A 310 4.21 11.36 -8.21
C ALA A 310 5.73 11.47 -8.01
N GLN A 311 6.33 12.60 -8.38
CA GLN A 311 7.74 12.94 -8.14
C GLN A 311 7.90 13.87 -6.92
N ASP A 312 6.79 14.40 -6.41
CA ASP A 312 6.76 15.26 -5.23
C ASP A 312 6.65 14.39 -3.97
N GLN A 313 7.73 14.37 -3.21
CA GLN A 313 7.85 13.51 -2.04
C GLN A 313 6.82 13.85 -0.96
N GLU A 314 6.65 15.13 -0.66
CA GLU A 314 5.69 15.57 0.36
C GLU A 314 4.26 15.23 -0.08
N PHE A 315 3.90 15.52 -1.34
CA PHE A 315 2.60 15.16 -1.86
C PHE A 315 2.32 13.66 -1.74
N VAL A 316 3.25 12.82 -2.20
CA VAL A 316 3.06 11.36 -2.19
C VAL A 316 2.93 10.82 -0.78
N LEU A 317 3.87 11.15 0.11
CA LEU A 317 3.94 10.55 1.43
C LEU A 317 2.85 11.10 2.38
N ALA A 318 2.45 12.36 2.21
CA ALA A 318 1.36 12.94 3.00
C ALA A 318 -0.03 12.44 2.60
N HIS A 319 -0.21 11.93 1.37
CA HIS A 319 -1.54 11.52 0.88
C HIS A 319 -1.71 10.01 0.69
N CYS A 320 -0.65 9.22 0.79
CA CYS A 320 -0.75 7.78 0.55
C CYS A 320 -1.38 6.99 1.71
N ASP A 321 -1.44 7.55 2.91
CA ASP A 321 -1.99 6.85 4.08
C ASP A 321 -3.52 6.98 4.13
N SER A 322 -4.23 5.85 3.94
CA SER A 322 -5.70 5.81 3.94
C SER A 322 -6.32 6.24 5.28
N LEU A 323 -5.67 5.97 6.42
CA LEU A 323 -6.22 6.35 7.72
C LEU A 323 -6.11 7.84 7.98
N GLN A 324 -5.00 8.46 7.60
CA GLN A 324 -4.85 9.91 7.70
C GLN A 324 -5.88 10.61 6.80
N ALA A 325 -5.99 10.17 5.54
CA ALA A 325 -6.96 10.70 4.59
C ALA A 325 -8.40 10.53 5.10
N THR A 326 -8.75 9.35 5.61
CA THR A 326 -10.07 9.06 6.17
C THR A 326 -10.34 9.93 7.40
N GLY A 327 -9.38 10.09 8.30
CA GLY A 327 -9.53 10.94 9.48
C GLY A 327 -9.85 12.39 9.14
N PHE A 328 -9.23 12.93 8.09
CA PHE A 328 -9.53 14.27 7.59
C PHE A 328 -10.89 14.37 6.89
N VAL A 329 -11.25 13.40 6.07
CA VAL A 329 -12.52 13.43 5.33
C VAL A 329 -13.71 13.15 6.27
N GLU A 330 -13.58 12.13 7.11
CA GLU A 330 -14.65 11.69 8.01
C GLU A 330 -14.99 12.72 9.09
N HIS A 331 -14.01 13.54 9.55
CA HIS A 331 -14.30 14.56 10.55
C HIS A 331 -15.28 15.62 10.03
N LEU A 332 -15.38 15.82 8.71
CA LEU A 332 -16.28 16.82 8.11
C LEU A 332 -17.77 16.54 8.39
N LYS A 333 -18.14 15.30 8.70
CA LYS A 333 -19.49 14.92 9.10
C LYS A 333 -19.77 15.18 10.59
N LEU A 334 -18.75 15.49 11.38
CA LEU A 334 -18.92 15.81 12.77
C LEU A 334 -19.52 17.22 12.96
N PRO A 335 -20.13 17.53 14.13
CA PRO A 335 -20.75 18.83 14.35
C PRO A 335 -19.77 20.00 14.27
N HIS A 336 -20.00 20.93 13.34
CA HIS A 336 -19.23 22.16 13.14
C HIS A 336 -20.14 23.40 13.22
N TYR A 337 -21.09 23.41 14.15
CA TYR A 337 -22.14 24.45 14.20
C TYR A 337 -21.58 25.86 14.37
N VAL A 338 -20.58 26.03 15.21
CA VAL A 338 -19.99 27.36 15.52
C VAL A 338 -19.25 27.88 14.32
N ASP A 339 -18.39 27.07 13.72
CA ASP A 339 -17.60 27.43 12.56
C ASP A 339 -18.50 27.73 11.37
N PHE A 340 -19.52 26.86 11.14
CA PHE A 340 -20.48 27.09 10.06
C PHE A 340 -21.29 28.38 10.22
N GLN A 341 -21.70 28.75 11.44
CA GLN A 341 -22.41 30.03 11.66
C GLN A 341 -21.50 31.22 11.34
N ALA A 342 -20.23 31.18 11.71
CA ALA A 342 -19.27 32.23 11.36
C ALA A 342 -19.09 32.38 9.84
N GLU A 343 -18.95 31.27 9.13
CA GLU A 343 -18.87 31.25 7.66
C GLU A 343 -20.17 31.77 7.01
N LEU A 344 -21.31 31.38 7.54
CA LEU A 344 -22.63 31.85 7.05
C LEU A 344 -22.77 33.38 7.16
N GLU A 345 -22.35 33.95 8.27
CA GLU A 345 -22.36 35.41 8.46
C GLU A 345 -21.37 36.11 7.51
N LEU A 346 -20.18 35.56 7.35
CA LEU A 346 -19.17 36.06 6.40
C LEU A 346 -19.72 36.07 4.98
N VAL A 347 -20.27 34.95 4.51
CA VAL A 347 -20.82 34.85 3.14
C VAL A 347 -21.98 35.81 2.92
N ARG A 348 -22.88 35.97 3.90
CA ARG A 348 -23.97 36.95 3.82
C ARG A 348 -23.44 38.37 3.64
N ARG A 349 -22.41 38.77 4.39
CA ARG A 349 -21.77 40.08 4.29
C ARG A 349 -21.13 40.28 2.91
N LEU A 350 -20.31 39.34 2.48
CA LEU A 350 -19.63 39.40 1.17
C LEU A 350 -20.64 39.46 0.03
N ARG A 351 -21.76 38.77 0.13
CA ARG A 351 -22.81 38.81 -0.89
C ARG A 351 -23.51 40.18 -0.95
N ALA A 352 -23.81 40.76 0.21
CA ALA A 352 -24.37 42.12 0.26
C ALA A 352 -23.40 43.17 -0.32
N GLU A 353 -22.11 43.09 -0.04
CA GLU A 353 -21.08 43.94 -0.59
C GLU A 353 -20.98 43.81 -2.13
N PHE A 354 -21.04 42.58 -2.64
CA PHE A 354 -21.03 42.29 -4.07
C PHE A 354 -22.25 42.89 -4.77
N GLU A 355 -23.46 42.72 -4.23
CA GLU A 355 -24.71 43.28 -4.76
C GLU A 355 -24.66 44.83 -4.81
N GLN A 356 -24.19 45.47 -3.74
CA GLN A 356 -24.01 46.91 -3.70
C GLN A 356 -23.01 47.42 -4.75
N THR A 357 -21.94 46.68 -4.96
CA THR A 357 -20.90 47.05 -5.95
C THR A 357 -21.43 46.91 -7.38
N ARG A 358 -22.20 45.83 -7.63
CA ARG A 358 -22.85 45.59 -8.92
C ARG A 358 -23.87 46.71 -9.24
N ASP A 359 -24.74 47.02 -8.29
CA ASP A 359 -25.78 48.03 -8.48
C ASP A 359 -25.16 49.44 -8.74
N ARG A 360 -24.05 49.77 -8.06
CA ARG A 360 -23.28 51.00 -8.33
C ARG A 360 -22.70 51.04 -9.77
N ALA A 361 -22.17 49.90 -10.20
CA ALA A 361 -21.61 49.80 -11.57
C ALA A 361 -22.69 49.89 -12.65
N GLU A 362 -23.88 49.31 -12.40
CA GLU A 362 -25.03 49.43 -13.31
C GLU A 362 -25.59 50.87 -13.36
N MET A 363 -25.70 51.54 -12.21
CA MET A 363 -26.11 52.95 -12.15
C MET A 363 -25.12 53.89 -12.86
N GLN A 364 -23.82 53.58 -12.76
CA GLN A 364 -22.77 54.36 -13.42
C GLN A 364 -22.82 54.19 -14.95
N LYS A 365 -23.05 53.00 -15.44
CA LYS A 365 -23.26 52.70 -16.87
C LYS A 365 -24.56 53.31 -17.45
N ALA A 366 -25.60 53.46 -16.62
CA ALA A 366 -26.85 54.06 -17.04
C ALA A 366 -26.79 55.60 -17.05
N ALA A 367 -25.78 56.19 -16.42
CA ALA A 367 -25.54 57.62 -16.36
C ALA A 367 -24.57 58.14 -17.45
N GLU A 368 -23.87 57.25 -18.13
CA GLU A 368 -23.09 57.50 -19.35
C GLU A 368 -23.94 57.34 -20.62
#